data_04fbeb1dd5a0a182be222797b551b773
#
_entry.id   04fbeb1dd5a0a182be222797b551b773
#
_cell.length_a   1.000
_cell.length_b   1.000
_cell.length_c   1.000
_cell.angle_alpha   90.00
_cell.angle_beta   90.00
_cell.angle_gamma   90.00
#
_symmetry.space_group_name_H-M   'P 1'
#
loop_
_entity.id
_entity.type
_entity.pdbx_description
1 polymer ?
#
loop_
_entity_poly.entity_id
_entity_poly.type
_entity_poly.pdbx_seq_one_letter_code
_entity_poly.pdbx_strand_id
1 'polypeptide(L)'
;MARARSALSMSFIWVCAVATCTITWALAQPSSSAPDLPTQPPDASPRELRVLGGRTDYSIVTPKRASPQELPTWRIPGVPSSAEAYYAPDNYHIIAQTQDPDAVRAPGRSSGALTWIFSDDGKTKWRVNDRGQDACSYFFPDGKRVIFTSTRDHMDFPIGNWSDQNNYPQGAELYVADIDGGNRKRLTNNAHYEAEVSVSPDGQKIVFTRQVEGALDLYMMNADGTGERKLTDTPDWQEGAPFFLPDSKTITLRAWSRAIYGTRRPTPMTIFTINTETGERIQRTHDDWMNWAPYPAPDGRHYVFVRPLLDNPANWEIFLGDLEGGDPVRLTFNDSFDGFPSISPDGTKMVFTRSEGPGFMSGLYTYVMDISSLKIGPRPAPASPARAGEQRPD
;
A
#
# COMPACT_ATOMS: atom_id res chain seq x y z
N MET A 1 14.16 28.27 57.81
CA MET A 1 13.96 26.85 57.58
C MET A 1 13.06 26.66 56.35
N ALA A 2 13.63 26.49 55.21
CA ALA A 2 12.91 26.21 53.96
C ALA A 2 13.67 25.14 53.20
N ARG A 3 13.03 24.00 52.96
CA ARG A 3 13.61 22.89 52.20
C ARG A 3 13.28 23.10 50.74
N ALA A 4 14.31 23.28 49.90
CA ALA A 4 14.21 23.20 48.44
C ALA A 4 14.11 21.73 48.02
N ARG A 5 13.15 21.40 47.16
CA ARG A 5 13.09 20.13 46.40
C ARG A 5 13.66 20.39 45.00
N SER A 6 14.78 19.73 44.72
CA SER A 6 15.40 19.69 43.42
C SER A 6 14.64 18.76 42.48
N ALA A 7 14.25 19.27 41.31
CA ALA A 7 13.80 18.47 40.18
C ALA A 7 15.03 18.04 39.37
N LEU A 8 15.23 16.74 39.22
CA LEU A 8 16.22 16.17 38.30
C LEU A 8 15.59 16.18 36.88
N SER A 9 16.17 16.97 36.00
CA SER A 9 15.95 16.84 34.55
C SER A 9 16.98 15.85 34.00
N MET A 10 16.52 14.73 33.47
CA MET A 10 17.35 13.81 32.68
C MET A 10 17.43 14.32 31.25
N SER A 11 18.51 15.01 30.91
CA SER A 11 18.89 15.32 29.53
C SER A 11 19.64 14.14 28.94
N PHE A 12 19.06 13.43 27.96
CA PHE A 12 19.79 12.49 27.14
C PHE A 12 20.55 13.27 26.06
N ILE A 13 21.84 13.40 26.21
CA ILE A 13 22.76 13.93 25.21
C ILE A 13 23.23 12.75 24.34
N TRP A 14 22.83 12.79 23.07
CA TRP A 14 23.43 11.93 22.04
C TRP A 14 24.69 12.63 21.52
N VAL A 15 25.84 12.03 21.82
CA VAL A 15 27.13 12.42 21.27
C VAL A 15 27.28 11.77 19.89
N CYS A 16 27.25 12.60 18.85
CA CYS A 16 27.69 12.19 17.50
C CYS A 16 29.22 12.14 17.48
N ALA A 17 29.78 10.94 17.45
CA ALA A 17 31.19 10.75 17.11
C ALA A 17 31.30 10.76 15.55
N VAL A 18 31.87 11.85 15.02
CA VAL A 18 32.25 11.94 13.61
C VAL A 18 33.58 11.22 13.44
N ALA A 19 33.58 10.01 12.95
CA ALA A 19 34.75 9.33 12.45
C ALA A 19 34.88 9.58 10.94
N THR A 20 35.79 10.47 10.55
CA THR A 20 36.18 10.66 9.15
C THR A 20 37.02 9.47 8.71
N CYS A 21 36.41 8.53 8.00
CA CYS A 21 37.12 7.46 7.31
C CYS A 21 37.11 7.79 5.79
N THR A 22 38.25 8.27 5.30
CA THR A 22 38.47 8.46 3.86
C THR A 22 38.70 7.10 3.23
N ILE A 23 37.64 6.55 2.58
CA ILE A 23 37.73 5.37 1.75
C ILE A 23 37.88 5.83 0.29
N THR A 24 39.07 5.62 -0.28
CA THR A 24 39.31 5.75 -1.71
C THR A 24 38.57 4.63 -2.47
N TRP A 25 37.55 4.99 -3.21
CA TRP A 25 36.87 4.08 -4.14
C TRP A 25 37.70 3.92 -5.39
N ALA A 26 38.23 2.72 -5.59
CA ALA A 26 38.72 2.31 -6.91
C ALA A 26 37.51 1.98 -7.79
N LEU A 27 37.34 2.72 -8.89
CA LEU A 27 36.34 2.45 -9.91
C LEU A 27 36.64 1.12 -10.61
N ALA A 28 36.00 0.03 -10.15
CA ALA A 28 35.89 -1.20 -10.91
C ALA A 28 34.70 -1.04 -11.89
N GLN A 29 34.97 -1.10 -13.18
CA GLN A 29 33.94 -1.14 -14.21
C GLN A 29 33.08 -2.42 -14.03
N PRO A 30 31.75 -2.34 -14.13
CA PRO A 30 30.93 -3.55 -14.06
C PRO A 30 31.12 -4.35 -15.35
N SER A 31 31.61 -5.59 -15.20
CA SER A 31 31.57 -6.58 -16.28
C SER A 31 30.11 -6.98 -16.53
N SER A 32 29.66 -6.76 -17.74
CA SER A 32 28.32 -7.16 -18.22
C SER A 32 28.23 -8.68 -18.35
N SER A 33 27.79 -9.35 -17.32
CA SER A 33 27.04 -10.60 -17.34
C SER A 33 26.63 -10.92 -15.90
N ALA A 34 25.36 -10.63 -15.56
CA ALA A 34 24.78 -11.16 -14.34
C ALA A 34 24.80 -12.70 -14.44
N PRO A 35 25.27 -13.42 -13.42
CA PRO A 35 25.16 -14.87 -13.44
C PRO A 35 23.67 -15.25 -13.47
N ASP A 36 23.31 -16.18 -14.37
CA ASP A 36 22.02 -16.84 -14.35
C ASP A 36 21.79 -17.43 -12.95
N LEU A 37 20.94 -16.76 -12.16
CA LEU A 37 20.53 -17.31 -10.88
C LEU A 37 19.78 -18.61 -11.14
N PRO A 38 20.08 -19.71 -10.42
CA PRO A 38 19.44 -20.99 -10.64
C PRO A 38 17.92 -20.80 -10.50
N THR A 39 17.19 -21.16 -11.55
CA THR A 39 15.74 -21.32 -11.49
C THR A 39 15.45 -22.30 -10.35
N GLN A 40 14.82 -21.83 -9.28
CA GLN A 40 14.45 -22.70 -8.17
C GLN A 40 13.54 -23.81 -8.69
N PRO A 41 13.71 -25.06 -8.24
CA PRO A 41 12.79 -26.11 -8.58
C PRO A 41 11.37 -25.71 -8.15
N PRO A 42 10.34 -26.02 -8.95
CA PRO A 42 8.97 -25.79 -8.55
C PRO A 42 8.73 -26.50 -7.22
N ASP A 43 8.10 -25.80 -6.28
CA ASP A 43 7.73 -26.32 -4.98
C ASP A 43 6.86 -27.57 -5.20
N ALA A 44 7.39 -28.75 -4.85
CA ALA A 44 6.87 -30.04 -5.28
C ALA A 44 5.69 -30.56 -4.43
N SER A 45 5.15 -29.75 -3.52
CA SER A 45 3.96 -30.15 -2.75
C SER A 45 2.69 -29.99 -3.59
N PRO A 46 1.74 -30.94 -3.55
CA PRO A 46 0.45 -30.79 -4.20
C PRO A 46 -0.24 -29.54 -3.64
N ARG A 47 -0.46 -28.53 -4.48
CA ARG A 47 -1.15 -27.31 -4.08
C ARG A 47 -2.64 -27.53 -4.25
N GLU A 48 -3.37 -27.22 -3.18
CA GLU A 48 -4.82 -27.15 -3.27
C GLU A 48 -5.20 -25.98 -4.17
N LEU A 49 -5.95 -26.24 -5.23
CA LEU A 49 -6.41 -25.21 -6.14
C LEU A 49 -7.29 -24.22 -5.36
N ARG A 50 -6.82 -23.00 -5.18
CA ARG A 50 -7.57 -21.91 -4.55
C ARG A 50 -8.40 -21.19 -5.58
N VAL A 51 -9.63 -20.87 -5.22
CA VAL A 51 -10.56 -20.14 -6.06
C VAL A 51 -11.18 -19.03 -5.21
N LEU A 52 -11.21 -17.82 -5.74
CA LEU A 52 -11.94 -16.72 -5.12
C LEU A 52 -13.43 -16.93 -5.27
N GLY A 53 -14.19 -16.44 -4.32
CA GLY A 53 -15.65 -16.48 -4.28
C GLY A 53 -16.16 -16.68 -2.87
N GLY A 54 -17.32 -16.14 -2.59
CA GLY A 54 -17.94 -16.23 -1.26
C GLY A 54 -18.73 -14.96 -0.91
N ARG A 55 -19.19 -14.93 0.32
CA ARG A 55 -19.87 -13.77 0.92
C ARG A 55 -19.55 -13.70 2.39
N THR A 56 -19.46 -12.48 2.90
CA THR A 56 -19.30 -12.19 4.33
C THR A 56 -20.38 -12.90 5.15
N ASP A 57 -19.97 -13.68 6.12
CA ASP A 57 -20.88 -14.33 7.07
C ASP A 57 -21.06 -13.46 8.31
N TYR A 58 -22.11 -12.67 8.31
CA TYR A 58 -22.45 -11.78 9.43
C TYR A 58 -22.86 -12.53 10.73
N SER A 59 -22.95 -13.86 10.72
CA SER A 59 -23.10 -14.64 11.95
C SER A 59 -21.77 -14.80 12.72
N ILE A 60 -20.63 -14.62 12.03
CA ILE A 60 -19.28 -14.71 12.61
C ILE A 60 -18.77 -13.34 13.01
N VAL A 61 -19.00 -12.34 12.18
CA VAL A 61 -18.55 -10.97 12.42
C VAL A 61 -19.71 -10.13 12.97
N THR A 62 -19.44 -9.35 14.01
CA THR A 62 -20.43 -8.44 14.57
C THR A 62 -19.99 -7.01 14.34
N PRO A 63 -20.54 -6.31 13.34
CA PRO A 63 -20.22 -4.90 13.09
C PRO A 63 -20.55 -4.04 14.33
N LYS A 64 -19.60 -3.23 14.74
CA LYS A 64 -19.72 -2.29 15.87
C LYS A 64 -19.34 -0.90 15.41
N ARG A 65 -19.65 0.10 16.21
CA ARG A 65 -19.24 1.48 15.98
C ARG A 65 -18.36 1.92 17.15
N ALA A 66 -17.19 2.48 16.86
CA ALA A 66 -16.33 3.08 17.89
C ALA A 66 -16.96 4.39 18.43
N SER A 67 -17.72 5.08 17.59
CA SER A 67 -18.50 6.26 17.95
C SER A 67 -19.87 6.28 17.25
N PRO A 68 -20.82 7.11 17.65
CA PRO A 68 -22.10 7.27 16.93
C PRO A 68 -21.93 7.73 15.47
N GLN A 69 -20.83 8.41 15.15
CA GLN A 69 -20.53 8.93 13.81
C GLN A 69 -19.90 7.85 12.91
N GLU A 70 -19.23 6.86 13.49
CA GLU A 70 -18.56 5.80 12.73
C GLU A 70 -19.58 4.86 12.10
N LEU A 71 -19.30 4.41 10.88
CA LEU A 71 -20.07 3.37 10.21
C LEU A 71 -19.80 2.00 10.85
N PRO A 72 -20.69 0.99 10.64
CA PRO A 72 -20.51 -0.34 11.23
C PRO A 72 -19.18 -0.96 10.79
N THR A 73 -18.38 -1.39 11.76
CA THR A 73 -17.00 -1.84 11.56
C THR A 73 -16.75 -3.13 12.33
N TRP A 74 -15.94 -4.04 11.79
CA TRP A 74 -15.49 -5.24 12.49
C TRP A 74 -14.03 -5.54 12.22
N ARG A 75 -13.37 -6.12 13.23
CA ARG A 75 -12.06 -6.74 13.07
C ARG A 75 -12.23 -8.10 12.39
N ILE A 76 -11.37 -8.44 11.45
CA ILE A 76 -11.38 -9.76 10.82
C ILE A 76 -10.90 -10.81 11.84
N PRO A 77 -11.74 -11.80 12.21
CA PRO A 77 -11.39 -12.77 13.23
C PRO A 77 -10.31 -13.75 12.75
N GLY A 78 -9.44 -14.18 13.67
CA GLY A 78 -8.44 -15.22 13.40
C GLY A 78 -7.34 -14.86 12.42
N VAL A 79 -7.24 -13.60 12.00
CA VAL A 79 -6.13 -13.08 11.21
C VAL A 79 -5.09 -12.48 12.17
N PRO A 80 -3.80 -12.85 12.06
CA PRO A 80 -2.73 -12.24 12.84
C PRO A 80 -2.58 -10.74 12.57
N SER A 81 -1.63 -10.08 13.25
CA SER A 81 -1.29 -8.69 12.97
C SER A 81 -0.99 -8.51 11.48
N SER A 82 -1.68 -7.55 10.84
CA SER A 82 -1.64 -7.35 9.39
C SER A 82 -1.89 -5.90 9.03
N ALA A 83 -1.35 -5.48 7.88
CA ALA A 83 -1.47 -4.12 7.36
C ALA A 83 -1.50 -4.10 5.82
N GLU A 84 -1.84 -2.94 5.25
CA GLU A 84 -1.86 -2.70 3.79
C GLU A 84 -2.73 -3.72 3.04
N ALA A 85 -4.01 -3.72 3.36
CA ALA A 85 -4.98 -4.70 2.89
C ALA A 85 -5.78 -4.19 1.68
N TYR A 86 -5.99 -5.06 0.69
CA TYR A 86 -6.74 -4.74 -0.53
C TYR A 86 -7.73 -5.85 -0.87
N TYR A 87 -8.95 -5.46 -1.29
CA TYR A 87 -9.96 -6.43 -1.70
C TYR A 87 -9.65 -7.09 -3.04
N ALA A 88 -9.99 -8.37 -3.13
CA ALA A 88 -10.07 -9.11 -4.38
C ALA A 88 -11.29 -8.68 -5.23
N PRO A 89 -11.30 -9.01 -6.53
CA PRO A 89 -12.44 -8.73 -7.41
C PRO A 89 -13.78 -9.35 -6.96
N ASP A 90 -13.76 -10.33 -6.07
CA ASP A 90 -14.95 -10.98 -5.52
C ASP A 90 -15.62 -10.23 -4.36
N ASN A 91 -15.07 -9.09 -3.91
CA ASN A 91 -15.54 -8.29 -2.77
C ASN A 91 -15.60 -9.05 -1.42
N TYR A 92 -14.86 -10.14 -1.30
CA TYR A 92 -14.89 -11.01 -0.12
C TYR A 92 -13.48 -11.36 0.38
N HIS A 93 -12.57 -11.74 -0.52
CA HIS A 93 -11.19 -12.01 -0.14
C HIS A 93 -10.34 -10.72 -0.13
N ILE A 94 -9.32 -10.73 0.71
CA ILE A 94 -8.43 -9.61 0.98
C ILE A 94 -7.00 -10.14 0.93
N ILE A 95 -6.09 -9.40 0.30
CA ILE A 95 -4.65 -9.63 0.34
C ILE A 95 -4.01 -8.61 1.27
N ALA A 96 -3.07 -9.04 2.12
CA ALA A 96 -2.38 -8.14 3.06
C ALA A 96 -1.01 -8.70 3.49
N GLN A 97 -0.15 -7.82 4.00
CA GLN A 97 1.06 -8.21 4.72
C GLN A 97 0.67 -8.61 6.14
N THR A 98 0.92 -9.87 6.45
CA THR A 98 0.50 -10.50 7.72
C THR A 98 1.72 -11.05 8.45
N GLN A 99 1.80 -10.80 9.76
CA GLN A 99 2.84 -11.37 10.61
C GLN A 99 2.75 -12.90 10.57
N ASP A 100 3.85 -13.54 10.21
CA ASP A 100 3.92 -14.99 10.08
C ASP A 100 5.05 -15.53 10.98
N PRO A 101 4.73 -16.28 12.06
CA PRO A 101 5.73 -16.82 12.95
C PRO A 101 6.63 -17.86 12.26
N ASP A 102 6.13 -18.51 11.22
CA ASP A 102 6.83 -19.59 10.51
C ASP A 102 7.60 -19.07 9.27
N ALA A 103 7.61 -17.75 9.04
CA ALA A 103 8.34 -17.16 7.93
C ALA A 103 9.84 -17.44 8.01
N VAL A 104 10.44 -17.89 6.91
CA VAL A 104 11.90 -17.95 6.78
C VAL A 104 12.45 -16.52 6.72
N ARG A 105 13.29 -16.17 7.68
CA ARG A 105 13.78 -14.81 7.91
C ARG A 105 15.26 -14.69 7.64
N ALA A 106 15.67 -13.49 7.21
CA ALA A 106 17.08 -13.15 7.18
C ALA A 106 17.66 -13.10 8.62
N PRO A 107 18.95 -13.42 8.80
CA PRO A 107 19.61 -13.29 10.10
C PRO A 107 19.41 -11.90 10.72
N GLY A 108 19.13 -11.86 12.01
CA GLY A 108 18.91 -10.61 12.75
C GLY A 108 17.53 -9.98 12.60
N ARG A 109 16.61 -10.55 11.82
CA ARG A 109 15.22 -10.10 11.74
C ARG A 109 14.38 -10.78 12.81
N SER A 110 13.68 -9.99 13.61
CA SER A 110 12.80 -10.48 14.68
C SER A 110 11.41 -10.85 14.19
N SER A 111 10.93 -10.21 13.13
CA SER A 111 9.61 -10.43 12.54
C SER A 111 9.67 -10.25 11.03
N GLY A 112 8.87 -11.03 10.31
CA GLY A 112 8.65 -10.87 8.88
C GLY A 112 7.15 -10.85 8.63
N ALA A 113 6.66 -9.85 7.91
CA ALA A 113 5.35 -9.92 7.33
C ALA A 113 5.47 -10.64 5.98
N LEU A 114 4.54 -11.51 5.69
CA LEU A 114 4.42 -12.19 4.41
C LEU A 114 3.06 -11.90 3.79
N THR A 115 2.97 -12.06 2.49
CA THR A 115 1.73 -11.89 1.74
C THR A 115 0.78 -13.05 2.01
N TRP A 116 -0.40 -12.72 2.55
CA TRP A 116 -1.49 -13.65 2.82
C TRP A 116 -2.76 -13.22 2.10
N ILE A 117 -3.62 -14.18 1.81
CA ILE A 117 -5.01 -13.93 1.41
C ILE A 117 -5.92 -14.53 2.47
N PHE A 118 -6.97 -13.80 2.83
CA PHE A 118 -8.00 -14.24 3.78
C PHE A 118 -9.35 -13.62 3.45
N SER A 119 -10.45 -14.26 3.88
CA SER A 119 -11.78 -13.70 3.73
C SER A 119 -12.06 -12.61 4.78
N ASP A 120 -12.95 -11.67 4.47
CA ASP A 120 -13.29 -10.54 5.35
C ASP A 120 -14.06 -10.96 6.63
N ASP A 121 -14.51 -12.20 6.71
CA ASP A 121 -15.06 -12.84 7.89
C ASP A 121 -14.09 -13.83 8.57
N GLY A 122 -12.87 -13.97 8.05
CA GLY A 122 -11.81 -14.81 8.60
C GLY A 122 -12.00 -16.34 8.44
N LYS A 123 -13.02 -16.80 7.70
CA LYS A 123 -13.29 -18.24 7.48
C LYS A 123 -12.18 -18.92 6.71
N THR A 124 -11.64 -18.25 5.71
CA THR A 124 -10.58 -18.79 4.86
C THR A 124 -9.35 -17.92 4.97
N LYS A 125 -8.18 -18.55 4.97
CA LYS A 125 -6.89 -17.85 4.92
C LYS A 125 -5.81 -18.79 4.41
N TRP A 126 -4.86 -18.22 3.64
CA TRP A 126 -3.68 -18.95 3.18
C TRP A 126 -2.54 -17.99 2.85
N ARG A 127 -1.34 -18.53 2.86
CA ARG A 127 -0.11 -17.82 2.56
C ARG A 127 0.19 -17.87 1.06
N VAL A 128 0.60 -16.74 0.49
CA VAL A 128 1.06 -16.63 -0.92
C VAL A 128 2.58 -16.70 -1.02
N ASN A 129 3.29 -16.02 -0.13
CA ASN A 129 4.75 -16.04 -0.06
C ASN A 129 5.23 -16.72 1.22
N ASP A 130 6.39 -17.39 1.19
CA ASP A 130 6.88 -18.28 2.24
C ASP A 130 8.19 -17.83 2.90
N ARG A 131 8.86 -16.77 2.36
CA ARG A 131 10.16 -16.32 2.89
C ARG A 131 10.42 -14.85 2.57
N GLY A 132 11.42 -14.28 3.24
CA GLY A 132 11.79 -12.86 3.13
C GLY A 132 10.92 -11.97 3.99
N GLN A 133 10.75 -10.75 3.54
CA GLN A 133 9.85 -9.77 4.12
C GLN A 133 9.10 -9.11 2.98
N ASP A 134 7.79 -9.09 3.08
CA ASP A 134 6.92 -8.53 2.06
C ASP A 134 6.36 -7.17 2.50
N ALA A 135 6.04 -6.36 1.50
CA ALA A 135 5.21 -5.17 1.61
C ALA A 135 4.34 -5.06 0.36
N CYS A 136 3.30 -4.27 0.43
CA CYS A 136 2.48 -3.87 -0.71
C CYS A 136 2.16 -5.01 -1.67
N SER A 137 0.96 -5.53 -1.60
CA SER A 137 0.46 -6.57 -2.49
C SER A 137 -0.85 -6.15 -3.13
N TYR A 138 -1.18 -6.68 -4.29
CA TYR A 138 -2.39 -6.32 -5.01
C TYR A 138 -2.93 -7.49 -5.84
N PHE A 139 -4.25 -7.54 -6.07
CA PHE A 139 -4.84 -8.51 -6.99
C PHE A 139 -4.81 -8.02 -8.43
N PHE A 140 -4.61 -8.94 -9.36
CA PHE A 140 -5.02 -8.71 -10.74
C PHE A 140 -6.55 -8.78 -10.86
N PRO A 141 -7.16 -8.03 -11.80
CA PRO A 141 -8.61 -8.03 -11.98
C PRO A 141 -9.17 -9.36 -12.47
N ASP A 142 -8.32 -10.28 -12.96
CA ASP A 142 -8.71 -11.65 -13.32
C ASP A 142 -9.06 -12.53 -12.10
N GLY A 143 -8.72 -12.09 -10.88
CA GLY A 143 -8.94 -12.83 -9.65
C GLY A 143 -8.12 -14.14 -9.54
N LYS A 144 -7.14 -14.35 -10.41
CA LYS A 144 -6.30 -15.55 -10.46
C LYS A 144 -4.86 -15.29 -10.05
N ARG A 145 -4.39 -14.06 -10.24
CA ARG A 145 -3.01 -13.65 -9.99
C ARG A 145 -2.95 -12.51 -8.98
N VAL A 146 -1.81 -12.44 -8.33
CA VAL A 146 -1.45 -11.36 -7.42
C VAL A 146 -0.06 -10.83 -7.76
N ILE A 147 0.19 -9.57 -7.38
CA ILE A 147 1.52 -8.98 -7.38
C ILE A 147 1.87 -8.60 -5.95
N PHE A 148 3.14 -8.71 -5.57
CA PHE A 148 3.62 -8.29 -4.25
C PHE A 148 5.09 -7.91 -4.30
N THR A 149 5.49 -7.06 -3.38
CA THR A 149 6.89 -6.71 -3.12
C THR A 149 7.50 -7.66 -2.11
N SER A 150 8.72 -8.14 -2.35
CA SER A 150 9.42 -9.02 -1.41
C SER A 150 10.94 -8.91 -1.47
N THR A 151 11.58 -9.05 -0.32
CA THR A 151 13.04 -9.20 -0.21
C THR A 151 13.49 -10.67 -0.32
N ARG A 152 12.64 -11.56 -0.79
CA ARG A 152 12.81 -13.03 -0.75
C ARG A 152 14.08 -13.56 -1.40
N ASP A 153 14.58 -12.89 -2.41
CA ASP A 153 15.80 -13.30 -3.16
C ASP A 153 17.03 -12.46 -2.76
N HIS A 154 16.87 -11.49 -1.85
CA HIS A 154 17.91 -10.61 -1.32
C HIS A 154 17.92 -10.59 0.21
N MET A 155 17.77 -11.77 0.83
CA MET A 155 17.73 -11.90 2.29
C MET A 155 19.08 -11.61 2.96
N ASP A 156 20.16 -11.53 2.22
CA ASP A 156 21.52 -11.13 2.63
C ASP A 156 21.73 -9.61 2.63
N PHE A 157 20.84 -8.84 2.02
CA PHE A 157 20.93 -7.38 2.02
C PHE A 157 20.60 -6.78 3.39
N PRO A 158 21.11 -5.57 3.69
CA PRO A 158 20.82 -4.90 4.95
C PRO A 158 19.32 -4.80 5.21
N ILE A 159 18.96 -5.01 6.48
CA ILE A 159 17.58 -4.83 6.94
C ILE A 159 17.24 -3.34 6.85
N GLY A 160 16.27 -3.00 6.01
CA GLY A 160 15.75 -1.66 5.92
C GLY A 160 14.55 -1.43 6.86
N ASN A 161 13.96 -0.27 6.73
CA ASN A 161 12.72 0.12 7.38
C ASN A 161 11.72 0.62 6.33
N TRP A 162 10.63 -0.09 6.12
CA TRP A 162 9.59 0.24 5.15
C TRP A 162 8.92 1.61 5.37
N SER A 163 9.09 2.20 6.54
CA SER A 163 8.52 3.51 6.90
C SER A 163 9.55 4.65 6.94
N ASP A 164 10.80 4.40 6.56
CA ASP A 164 11.88 5.39 6.58
C ASP A 164 12.53 5.54 5.20
N GLN A 165 12.22 6.63 4.50
CA GLN A 165 12.76 6.90 3.16
C GLN A 165 14.29 6.94 3.09
N ASN A 166 14.98 7.20 4.22
CA ASN A 166 16.45 7.20 4.27
C ASN A 166 17.02 5.81 4.49
N ASN A 167 16.17 4.81 4.72
CA ASN A 167 16.58 3.45 5.07
C ASN A 167 15.59 2.38 4.54
N TYR A 168 15.01 2.59 3.37
CA TYR A 168 14.15 1.57 2.75
C TYR A 168 14.91 0.26 2.49
N PRO A 169 14.25 -0.92 2.59
CA PRO A 169 14.87 -2.21 2.28
C PRO A 169 15.34 -2.26 0.83
N GLN A 170 16.65 -2.36 0.62
CA GLN A 170 17.22 -2.53 -0.72
C GLN A 170 17.04 -3.98 -1.20
N GLY A 171 16.91 -4.18 -2.52
CA GLY A 171 16.61 -5.49 -3.09
C GLY A 171 15.19 -5.98 -2.80
N ALA A 172 14.27 -5.07 -2.50
CA ALA A 172 12.84 -5.35 -2.49
C ALA A 172 12.34 -5.34 -3.93
N GLU A 173 11.97 -6.50 -4.45
CA GLU A 173 11.62 -6.74 -5.85
C GLU A 173 10.13 -7.06 -6.02
N LEU A 174 9.60 -6.88 -7.22
CA LEU A 174 8.23 -7.20 -7.57
C LEU A 174 8.07 -8.63 -8.08
N TYR A 175 7.08 -9.33 -7.56
CA TYR A 175 6.76 -10.71 -7.93
C TYR A 175 5.29 -10.82 -8.32
N VAL A 176 5.01 -11.56 -9.40
CA VAL A 176 3.67 -12.03 -9.74
C VAL A 176 3.57 -13.51 -9.40
N ALA A 177 2.45 -13.93 -8.84
CA ALA A 177 2.15 -15.33 -8.57
C ALA A 177 0.66 -15.62 -8.78
N ASP A 178 0.31 -16.90 -8.87
CA ASP A 178 -1.08 -17.32 -8.71
C ASP A 178 -1.54 -17.05 -7.27
N ILE A 179 -2.83 -16.95 -7.05
CA ILE A 179 -3.40 -16.68 -5.70
C ILE A 179 -3.03 -17.74 -4.66
N ASP A 180 -2.67 -18.95 -5.08
CA ASP A 180 -2.16 -20.03 -4.20
C ASP A 180 -0.64 -19.92 -3.94
N GLY A 181 0.03 -18.91 -4.48
CA GLY A 181 1.47 -18.69 -4.45
C GLY A 181 2.26 -19.49 -5.50
N GLY A 182 1.57 -20.18 -6.42
CA GLY A 182 2.15 -20.91 -7.55
C GLY A 182 2.65 -20.01 -8.67
N ASN A 183 3.34 -20.61 -9.64
CA ASN A 183 3.79 -19.97 -10.88
C ASN A 183 4.47 -18.60 -10.67
N ARG A 184 5.20 -18.47 -9.55
CA ARG A 184 5.83 -17.21 -9.15
C ARG A 184 6.89 -16.78 -10.16
N LYS A 185 6.80 -15.54 -10.59
CA LYS A 185 7.74 -14.89 -11.50
C LYS A 185 8.21 -13.57 -10.89
N ARG A 186 9.53 -13.34 -10.78
CA ARG A 186 10.11 -12.06 -10.47
C ARG A 186 10.03 -11.14 -11.69
N LEU A 187 9.52 -9.94 -11.55
CA LEU A 187 9.37 -8.96 -12.62
C LEU A 187 10.54 -7.98 -12.69
N THR A 188 11.11 -7.63 -11.55
CA THR A 188 12.23 -6.69 -11.44
C THR A 188 13.47 -7.40 -10.91
N ASN A 189 14.66 -6.91 -11.25
CA ASN A 189 15.93 -7.51 -10.86
C ASN A 189 17.01 -6.44 -10.71
N ASN A 190 17.03 -5.78 -9.56
CA ASN A 190 17.98 -4.74 -9.24
C ASN A 190 18.23 -4.66 -7.72
N ALA A 191 19.07 -3.73 -7.26
CA ALA A 191 19.38 -3.56 -5.84
C ALA A 191 18.59 -2.43 -5.19
N HIS A 192 17.61 -1.86 -5.88
CA HIS A 192 16.83 -0.73 -5.37
C HIS A 192 15.70 -1.18 -4.45
N TYR A 193 15.04 -0.21 -3.84
CA TYR A 193 13.74 -0.38 -3.20
C TYR A 193 12.64 -0.25 -4.24
N GLU A 194 11.75 -1.23 -4.30
CA GLU A 194 10.54 -1.22 -5.11
C GLU A 194 9.35 -1.64 -4.27
N ALA A 195 8.30 -0.83 -4.26
CA ALA A 195 7.11 -1.10 -3.46
C ALA A 195 5.89 -0.32 -3.94
N GLU A 196 4.85 -0.28 -3.11
CA GLU A 196 3.62 0.49 -3.33
C GLU A 196 3.01 0.21 -4.72
N VAL A 197 2.86 -1.07 -5.02
CA VAL A 197 2.45 -1.57 -6.33
C VAL A 197 0.94 -1.65 -6.47
N SER A 198 0.42 -1.28 -7.64
CA SER A 198 -0.97 -1.55 -8.03
C SER A 198 -1.08 -1.96 -9.50
N VAL A 199 -2.21 -2.59 -9.85
CA VAL A 199 -2.54 -3.07 -11.19
C VAL A 199 -3.71 -2.25 -11.74
N SER A 200 -3.65 -1.90 -13.02
CA SER A 200 -4.76 -1.19 -13.67
C SER A 200 -6.02 -2.05 -13.72
N PRO A 201 -7.23 -1.45 -13.62
CA PRO A 201 -8.50 -2.18 -13.69
C PRO A 201 -8.69 -3.04 -14.95
N ASP A 202 -8.08 -2.68 -16.08
CA ASP A 202 -8.06 -3.48 -17.30
C ASP A 202 -7.02 -4.62 -17.29
N GLY A 203 -6.18 -4.70 -16.24
CA GLY A 203 -5.16 -5.73 -16.06
C GLY A 203 -3.94 -5.60 -16.97
N GLN A 204 -3.76 -4.48 -17.69
CA GLN A 204 -2.71 -4.31 -18.68
C GLN A 204 -1.43 -3.68 -18.13
N LYS A 205 -1.53 -2.88 -17.07
CA LYS A 205 -0.42 -2.09 -16.53
C LYS A 205 -0.22 -2.35 -15.04
N ILE A 206 1.02 -2.21 -14.64
CA ILE A 206 1.48 -2.18 -13.24
C ILE A 206 2.13 -0.81 -13.02
N VAL A 207 1.77 -0.14 -11.94
CA VAL A 207 2.44 1.07 -11.46
C VAL A 207 3.02 0.80 -10.08
N PHE A 208 4.21 1.36 -9.78
CA PHE A 208 4.92 1.13 -8.54
C PHE A 208 5.89 2.27 -8.24
N THR A 209 6.41 2.32 -7.02
CA THR A 209 7.50 3.23 -6.65
C THR A 209 8.85 2.52 -6.71
N ARG A 210 9.88 3.25 -7.13
CA ARG A 210 11.29 2.83 -7.03
C ARG A 210 12.12 3.95 -6.46
N GLN A 211 13.02 3.62 -5.54
CA GLN A 211 14.00 4.58 -5.03
C GLN A 211 15.36 4.34 -5.68
N VAL A 212 15.85 5.35 -6.40
CA VAL A 212 17.18 5.35 -7.02
C VAL A 212 17.97 6.55 -6.45
N GLU A 213 19.12 6.29 -5.84
CA GLU A 213 19.98 7.34 -5.25
C GLU A 213 19.22 8.29 -4.29
N GLY A 214 18.26 7.74 -3.53
CA GLY A 214 17.43 8.49 -2.60
C GLY A 214 16.27 9.27 -3.23
N ALA A 215 16.09 9.25 -4.55
CA ALA A 215 14.91 9.78 -5.24
C ALA A 215 13.86 8.68 -5.36
N LEU A 216 12.67 8.91 -4.81
CA LEU A 216 11.52 8.01 -4.89
C LEU A 216 10.57 8.53 -5.97
N ASP A 217 10.52 7.83 -7.09
CA ASP A 217 9.71 8.17 -8.24
C ASP A 217 8.75 7.03 -8.60
N LEU A 218 7.73 7.37 -9.40
CA LEU A 218 6.80 6.38 -9.94
C LEU A 218 7.35 5.78 -11.23
N TYR A 219 7.15 4.48 -11.36
CA TYR A 219 7.47 3.68 -12.54
C TYR A 219 6.24 2.92 -13.00
N MET A 220 6.18 2.59 -14.27
CA MET A 220 5.11 1.81 -14.87
C MET A 220 5.67 0.79 -15.85
N MET A 221 5.04 -0.39 -15.92
CA MET A 221 5.35 -1.44 -16.88
C MET A 221 4.08 -2.16 -17.36
N ASN A 222 4.20 -2.99 -18.38
CA ASN A 222 3.14 -3.91 -18.75
C ASN A 222 2.96 -5.00 -17.69
N ALA A 223 1.77 -5.61 -17.65
CA ALA A 223 1.44 -6.67 -16.68
C ALA A 223 2.34 -7.92 -16.77
N ASP A 224 3.04 -8.12 -17.87
CA ASP A 224 4.02 -9.20 -18.07
C ASP A 224 5.45 -8.84 -17.64
N GLY A 225 5.68 -7.60 -17.19
CA GLY A 225 6.97 -7.05 -16.78
C GLY A 225 7.76 -6.37 -17.91
N THR A 226 7.23 -6.31 -19.13
CA THR A 226 7.89 -5.63 -20.25
C THR A 226 7.56 -4.14 -20.29
N GLY A 227 8.33 -3.36 -21.09
CA GLY A 227 8.02 -1.96 -21.35
C GLY A 227 8.10 -1.06 -20.11
N GLU A 228 8.97 -1.41 -19.15
CA GLU A 228 9.21 -0.57 -17.97
C GLU A 228 9.66 0.84 -18.37
N ARG A 229 9.09 1.84 -17.72
CA ARG A 229 9.51 3.24 -17.87
C ARG A 229 9.30 4.01 -16.58
N LYS A 230 10.13 5.01 -16.35
CA LYS A 230 9.92 6.03 -15.33
C LYS A 230 8.69 6.85 -15.70
N LEU A 231 7.75 7.02 -14.79
CA LEU A 231 6.51 7.77 -15.00
C LEU A 231 6.65 9.22 -14.55
N THR A 232 7.37 9.45 -13.44
CA THR A 232 7.65 10.78 -12.90
C THR A 232 9.15 10.98 -12.76
N ASP A 233 9.62 12.23 -12.88
CA ASP A 233 11.01 12.64 -12.68
C ASP A 233 11.01 14.01 -12.00
N THR A 234 10.80 14.00 -10.68
CA THR A 234 10.61 15.22 -9.88
C THR A 234 11.69 15.30 -8.79
N PRO A 235 12.87 15.86 -9.06
CA PRO A 235 14.06 15.76 -8.22
C PRO A 235 13.89 16.35 -6.81
N ASP A 236 12.97 17.32 -6.65
CA ASP A 236 12.70 17.97 -5.36
C ASP A 236 11.58 17.30 -4.56
N TRP A 237 10.95 16.26 -5.13
CA TRP A 237 9.83 15.57 -4.53
C TRP A 237 10.11 14.09 -4.36
N GLN A 238 9.40 13.48 -3.41
CA GLN A 238 9.24 12.05 -3.25
C GLN A 238 7.79 11.69 -3.56
N GLU A 239 7.55 10.59 -4.21
CA GLU A 239 6.23 10.21 -4.67
C GLU A 239 5.91 8.76 -4.30
N GLY A 240 4.66 8.48 -3.99
CA GLY A 240 4.26 7.13 -3.58
C GLY A 240 2.76 6.89 -3.57
N ALA A 241 2.37 5.66 -3.23
CA ALA A 241 1.00 5.16 -3.20
C ALA A 241 0.25 5.40 -4.52
N PRO A 242 0.78 4.91 -5.67
CA PRO A 242 0.09 5.05 -6.93
C PRO A 242 -1.04 4.01 -7.04
N PHE A 243 -2.28 4.47 -7.21
CA PHE A 243 -3.44 3.60 -7.45
C PHE A 243 -4.24 4.09 -8.64
N PHE A 244 -4.57 3.18 -9.56
CA PHE A 244 -5.37 3.51 -10.72
C PHE A 244 -6.82 3.84 -10.37
N LEU A 245 -7.35 4.87 -11.02
CA LEU A 245 -8.79 5.11 -11.11
C LEU A 245 -9.45 4.05 -12.02
N PRO A 246 -10.78 3.92 -11.99
CA PRO A 246 -11.50 2.95 -12.84
C PRO A 246 -11.28 3.11 -14.35
N ASP A 247 -10.77 4.25 -14.80
CA ASP A 247 -10.45 4.53 -16.20
C ASP A 247 -9.20 3.80 -16.73
N SER A 248 -8.44 3.14 -15.86
CA SER A 248 -7.15 2.46 -16.18
C SER A 248 -6.05 3.38 -16.74
N LYS A 249 -6.21 4.69 -16.65
CA LYS A 249 -5.31 5.71 -17.21
C LYS A 249 -4.85 6.72 -16.20
N THR A 250 -5.72 7.10 -15.28
CA THR A 250 -5.43 8.06 -14.23
C THR A 250 -5.05 7.33 -12.95
N ILE A 251 -4.02 7.81 -12.25
CA ILE A 251 -3.62 7.32 -10.94
C ILE A 251 -3.76 8.42 -9.90
N THR A 252 -4.10 8.05 -8.66
CA THR A 252 -3.84 8.87 -7.47
C THR A 252 -2.42 8.62 -6.98
N LEU A 253 -1.83 9.60 -6.34
CA LEU A 253 -0.55 9.44 -5.62
C LEU A 253 -0.45 10.47 -4.49
N ARG A 254 0.43 10.21 -3.53
CA ARG A 254 0.91 11.24 -2.60
C ARG A 254 2.30 11.69 -2.97
N ALA A 255 2.61 12.96 -2.71
CA ALA A 255 3.95 13.50 -2.88
C ALA A 255 4.33 14.42 -1.72
N TRP A 256 5.62 14.49 -1.40
CA TRP A 256 6.17 15.38 -0.38
C TRP A 256 7.52 15.93 -0.79
N SER A 257 7.82 17.16 -0.34
CA SER A 257 9.12 17.78 -0.64
C SER A 257 10.26 17.11 0.13
N ARG A 258 11.34 16.78 -0.56
CA ARG A 258 12.57 16.25 0.04
C ARG A 258 13.17 17.22 1.06
N ALA A 259 13.10 18.53 0.80
CA ALA A 259 13.69 19.54 1.66
C ALA A 259 13.03 19.65 3.03
N ILE A 260 11.73 19.32 3.15
CA ILE A 260 10.98 19.43 4.41
C ILE A 260 10.81 18.10 5.16
N TYR A 261 11.20 16.98 4.55
CA TYR A 261 11.11 15.68 5.22
C TYR A 261 11.92 15.66 6.52
N GLY A 262 11.26 15.27 7.62
CA GLY A 262 11.86 15.22 8.95
C GLY A 262 12.10 16.57 9.63
N THR A 263 11.97 17.70 8.92
CA THR A 263 12.08 19.06 9.51
C THR A 263 10.77 19.48 10.17
N ARG A 264 9.66 18.94 9.70
CA ARG A 264 8.30 19.14 10.23
C ARG A 264 7.65 17.78 10.46
N ARG A 265 6.92 17.64 11.57
CA ARG A 265 6.18 16.42 11.92
C ARG A 265 4.75 16.75 12.31
N PRO A 266 3.74 16.13 11.68
CA PRO A 266 3.87 15.24 10.51
C PRO A 266 4.40 16.00 9.28
N THR A 267 5.14 15.30 8.41
CA THR A 267 5.61 15.87 7.14
C THR A 267 4.40 16.15 6.24
N PRO A 268 4.22 17.38 5.74
CA PRO A 268 3.16 17.68 4.77
C PRO A 268 3.25 16.81 3.53
N MET A 269 2.13 16.25 3.13
CA MET A 269 1.98 15.44 1.91
C MET A 269 0.79 15.90 1.12
N THR A 270 0.95 16.01 -0.17
CA THR A 270 -0.09 16.46 -1.11
C THR A 270 -0.56 15.30 -1.98
N ILE A 271 -1.86 15.17 -2.15
CA ILE A 271 -2.45 14.19 -3.07
C ILE A 271 -2.57 14.84 -4.45
N PHE A 272 -2.14 14.09 -5.46
CA PHE A 272 -2.26 14.42 -6.87
C PHE A 272 -2.98 13.31 -7.63
N THR A 273 -3.45 13.65 -8.82
CA THR A 273 -3.74 12.68 -9.87
C THR A 273 -2.81 12.92 -11.05
N ILE A 274 -2.40 11.84 -11.72
CA ILE A 274 -1.61 11.89 -12.97
C ILE A 274 -2.30 11.02 -14.01
N ASN A 275 -2.52 11.57 -15.20
CA ASN A 275 -2.87 10.76 -16.37
C ASN A 275 -1.59 10.11 -16.92
N THR A 276 -1.51 8.79 -16.91
CA THR A 276 -0.31 8.04 -17.26
C THR A 276 0.04 8.07 -18.76
N GLU A 277 -0.90 8.47 -19.62
CA GLU A 277 -0.72 8.59 -21.07
C GLU A 277 -0.25 9.99 -21.46
N THR A 278 -0.85 11.03 -20.87
CA THR A 278 -0.55 12.43 -21.20
C THR A 278 0.49 13.09 -20.28
N GLY A 279 0.68 12.54 -19.07
CA GLY A 279 1.50 13.14 -18.02
C GLY A 279 0.82 14.32 -17.29
N GLU A 280 -0.44 14.63 -17.60
CA GLU A 280 -1.17 15.71 -16.93
C GLU A 280 -1.29 15.41 -15.44
N ARG A 281 -0.79 16.34 -14.61
CA ARG A 281 -0.78 16.26 -13.14
C ARG A 281 -1.69 17.32 -12.55
N ILE A 282 -2.62 16.91 -11.69
CA ILE A 282 -3.57 17.81 -11.02
C ILE A 282 -3.45 17.61 -9.51
N GLN A 283 -3.23 18.71 -8.79
CA GLN A 283 -3.23 18.74 -7.33
C GLN A 283 -4.66 18.61 -6.79
N ARG A 284 -4.88 17.72 -5.80
CA ARG A 284 -6.20 17.41 -5.22
C ARG A 284 -6.37 17.91 -3.78
N THR A 285 -5.28 18.02 -3.02
CA THR A 285 -5.30 18.64 -1.68
C THR A 285 -4.46 19.91 -1.67
N HIS A 286 -5.00 20.97 -1.05
CA HIS A 286 -4.41 22.33 -1.11
C HIS A 286 -4.04 22.88 0.27
N ASP A 287 -4.14 22.05 1.30
CA ASP A 287 -3.69 22.38 2.66
C ASP A 287 -2.22 22.03 2.87
N ASP A 288 -1.64 22.57 3.94
CA ASP A 288 -0.26 22.31 4.36
C ASP A 288 -0.22 21.26 5.49
N TRP A 289 -0.88 20.14 5.28
CA TRP A 289 -0.95 19.03 6.23
C TRP A 289 -0.51 17.71 5.59
N MET A 290 -0.42 16.65 6.39
CA MET A 290 -0.13 15.32 5.85
C MET A 290 -1.43 14.71 5.29
N ASN A 291 -1.49 14.48 3.99
CA ASN A 291 -2.52 13.71 3.30
C ASN A 291 -1.87 12.43 2.74
N TRP A 292 -2.09 11.30 3.39
CA TRP A 292 -1.33 10.07 3.18
C TRP A 292 -2.21 8.91 2.70
N ALA A 293 -1.60 7.94 1.96
CA ALA A 293 -2.23 6.71 1.50
C ALA A 293 -3.57 6.92 0.76
N PRO A 294 -3.62 7.75 -0.32
CA PRO A 294 -4.85 7.91 -1.09
C PRO A 294 -5.21 6.62 -1.83
N TYR A 295 -6.49 6.22 -1.79
CA TYR A 295 -7.02 5.10 -2.55
C TYR A 295 -8.32 5.51 -3.24
N PRO A 296 -8.43 5.39 -4.59
CA PRO A 296 -9.61 5.82 -5.34
C PRO A 296 -10.82 4.93 -5.09
N ALA A 297 -11.99 5.52 -5.05
CA ALA A 297 -13.25 4.81 -5.02
C ALA A 297 -13.64 4.31 -6.43
N PRO A 298 -14.40 3.19 -6.52
CA PRO A 298 -14.80 2.63 -7.80
C PRO A 298 -15.80 3.49 -8.59
N ASP A 299 -16.32 4.57 -8.01
CA ASP A 299 -17.14 5.55 -8.73
C ASP A 299 -16.33 6.52 -9.61
N GLY A 300 -14.97 6.50 -9.50
CA GLY A 300 -14.06 7.35 -10.26
C GLY A 300 -14.06 8.83 -9.86
N ARG A 301 -14.70 9.18 -8.75
CA ARG A 301 -14.79 10.55 -8.24
C ARG A 301 -14.24 10.69 -6.83
N HIS A 302 -14.62 9.81 -5.92
CA HIS A 302 -14.19 9.88 -4.54
C HIS A 302 -12.88 9.11 -4.34
N TYR A 303 -12.21 9.41 -3.23
CA TYR A 303 -11.04 8.65 -2.75
C TYR A 303 -11.02 8.66 -1.23
N VAL A 304 -10.49 7.62 -0.62
CA VAL A 304 -10.19 7.61 0.82
C VAL A 304 -8.71 7.91 1.03
N PHE A 305 -8.38 8.55 2.14
CA PHE A 305 -7.02 8.87 2.50
C PHE A 305 -6.87 9.04 4.01
N VAL A 306 -5.65 9.10 4.50
CA VAL A 306 -5.33 9.20 5.92
C VAL A 306 -4.82 10.60 6.25
N ARG A 307 -5.25 11.12 7.40
CA ARG A 307 -4.78 12.40 7.93
C ARG A 307 -4.65 12.32 9.45
N PRO A 308 -3.51 12.77 10.03
CA PRO A 308 -3.43 13.07 11.46
C PRO A 308 -4.41 14.17 11.84
N LEU A 309 -5.02 14.09 13.02
CA LEU A 309 -5.90 15.16 13.51
C LEU A 309 -5.09 16.42 13.85
N LEU A 310 -5.64 17.59 13.56
CA LEU A 310 -4.96 18.87 13.80
C LEU A 310 -4.74 19.14 15.29
N ASP A 311 -5.71 18.76 16.12
CA ASP A 311 -5.70 18.91 17.59
C ASP A 311 -4.98 17.75 18.29
N ASN A 312 -4.78 16.63 17.64
CA ASN A 312 -4.05 15.47 18.15
C ASN A 312 -3.26 14.76 17.03
N PRO A 313 -2.07 15.24 16.62
CA PRO A 313 -1.28 14.66 15.55
C PRO A 313 -0.78 13.22 15.77
N ALA A 314 -0.96 12.67 16.97
CA ALA A 314 -0.72 11.26 17.26
C ALA A 314 -1.90 10.37 16.86
N ASN A 315 -3.09 10.93 16.67
CA ASN A 315 -4.28 10.24 16.22
C ASN A 315 -4.47 10.43 14.70
N TRP A 316 -4.45 9.32 13.98
CA TRP A 316 -4.56 9.28 12.51
C TRP A 316 -5.88 8.63 12.12
N GLU A 317 -6.61 9.31 11.25
CA GLU A 317 -7.94 8.91 10.85
C GLU A 317 -8.11 8.86 9.34
N ILE A 318 -9.11 8.11 8.89
CA ILE A 318 -9.45 7.97 7.48
C ILE A 318 -10.52 8.98 7.11
N PHE A 319 -10.30 9.63 5.97
CA PHE A 319 -11.20 10.62 5.39
C PHE A 319 -11.62 10.23 3.98
N LEU A 320 -12.83 10.63 3.60
CA LEU A 320 -13.33 10.59 2.22
C LEU A 320 -13.12 11.96 1.58
N GLY A 321 -12.39 12.00 0.48
CA GLY A 321 -12.19 13.18 -0.36
C GLY A 321 -12.94 13.07 -1.67
N ASP A 322 -13.10 14.19 -2.36
CA ASP A 322 -13.71 14.30 -3.69
C ASP A 322 -12.68 14.88 -4.66
N LEU A 323 -12.46 14.24 -5.81
CA LEU A 323 -11.53 14.72 -6.84
C LEU A 323 -11.97 16.05 -7.48
N GLU A 324 -13.23 16.42 -7.36
CA GLU A 324 -13.75 17.72 -7.78
C GLU A 324 -13.54 18.83 -6.74
N GLY A 325 -13.05 18.46 -5.53
CA GLY A 325 -12.78 19.37 -4.43
C GLY A 325 -13.85 19.35 -3.33
N GLY A 326 -13.68 20.20 -2.33
CA GLY A 326 -14.53 20.28 -1.15
C GLY A 326 -13.83 19.78 0.12
N ASP A 327 -14.50 19.98 1.26
CA ASP A 327 -13.98 19.55 2.56
C ASP A 327 -14.09 18.03 2.69
N PRO A 328 -13.02 17.33 3.12
CA PRO A 328 -13.07 15.90 3.31
C PRO A 328 -13.93 15.50 4.51
N VAL A 329 -14.61 14.36 4.41
CA VAL A 329 -15.48 13.81 5.45
C VAL A 329 -14.71 12.75 6.24
N ARG A 330 -14.61 12.90 7.57
CA ARG A 330 -13.99 11.91 8.45
C ARG A 330 -14.86 10.65 8.55
N LEU A 331 -14.27 9.47 8.39
CA LEU A 331 -14.93 8.17 8.41
C LEU A 331 -14.66 7.36 9.67
N THR A 332 -13.46 7.47 10.26
CA THR A 332 -13.06 6.73 11.45
C THR A 332 -12.92 7.66 12.66
N PHE A 333 -13.13 7.11 13.87
CA PHE A 333 -13.22 7.89 15.12
C PHE A 333 -12.58 7.12 16.30
N ASN A 334 -11.39 6.61 16.07
CA ASN A 334 -10.59 5.89 17.04
C ASN A 334 -9.66 6.88 17.79
N ASP A 335 -9.02 6.45 18.86
CA ASP A 335 -8.08 7.27 19.65
C ASP A 335 -6.60 7.03 19.28
N SER A 336 -6.33 6.32 18.18
CA SER A 336 -5.00 5.89 17.79
C SER A 336 -4.80 6.01 16.29
N PHE A 337 -4.21 5.00 15.66
CA PHE A 337 -3.93 4.95 14.23
C PHE A 337 -4.99 4.12 13.50
N ASP A 338 -5.67 4.75 12.54
CA ASP A 338 -6.41 4.11 11.46
C ASP A 338 -5.77 4.52 10.13
N GLY A 339 -5.38 3.53 9.31
CA GLY A 339 -4.64 3.82 8.08
C GLY A 339 -4.71 2.72 7.03
N PHE A 340 -4.01 2.94 5.91
CA PHE A 340 -3.99 2.04 4.75
C PHE A 340 -5.40 1.66 4.26
N PRO A 341 -6.29 2.62 3.99
CA PRO A 341 -7.63 2.30 3.55
C PRO A 341 -7.65 1.84 2.10
N SER A 342 -8.48 0.85 1.80
CA SER A 342 -8.87 0.53 0.42
C SER A 342 -10.35 0.16 0.33
N ILE A 343 -10.95 0.35 -0.84
CA ILE A 343 -12.39 0.17 -1.05
C ILE A 343 -12.61 -1.09 -1.88
N SER A 344 -13.63 -1.88 -1.51
CA SER A 344 -14.04 -3.05 -2.30
C SER A 344 -14.49 -2.63 -3.71
N PRO A 345 -14.28 -3.46 -4.75
CA PRO A 345 -14.64 -3.13 -6.13
C PRO A 345 -16.12 -2.73 -6.32
N ASP A 346 -17.02 -3.22 -5.48
CA ASP A 346 -18.45 -2.84 -5.50
C ASP A 346 -18.77 -1.55 -4.71
N GLY A 347 -17.78 -0.99 -4.01
CA GLY A 347 -17.93 0.24 -3.23
C GLY A 347 -18.76 0.09 -1.96
N THR A 348 -19.01 -1.13 -1.49
CA THR A 348 -19.84 -1.38 -0.30
C THR A 348 -19.05 -1.51 0.99
N LYS A 349 -17.76 -1.85 0.90
CA LYS A 349 -16.89 -2.06 2.06
C LYS A 349 -15.56 -1.30 1.90
N MET A 350 -15.01 -0.87 3.02
CA MET A 350 -13.65 -0.36 3.14
C MET A 350 -12.88 -1.30 4.06
N VAL A 351 -11.72 -1.77 3.61
CA VAL A 351 -10.76 -2.45 4.48
C VAL A 351 -9.67 -1.46 4.87
N PHE A 352 -9.22 -1.53 6.12
CA PHE A 352 -8.19 -0.65 6.65
C PHE A 352 -7.44 -1.31 7.81
N THR A 353 -6.36 -0.69 8.25
CA THR A 353 -5.57 -1.14 9.39
C THR A 353 -5.85 -0.25 10.60
N ARG A 354 -6.19 -0.85 11.73
CA ARG A 354 -6.37 -0.18 13.04
C ARG A 354 -5.31 -0.65 14.03
N SER A 355 -4.74 0.29 14.78
CA SER A 355 -3.84 0.00 15.89
C SER A 355 -4.64 -0.32 17.15
N GLU A 356 -4.34 -1.46 17.80
CA GLU A 356 -4.91 -1.87 19.10
C GLU A 356 -3.87 -1.87 20.23
N GLY A 357 -2.59 -1.65 19.90
CA GLY A 357 -1.51 -1.61 20.88
C GLY A 357 -1.33 -0.25 21.54
N PRO A 358 -0.49 -0.17 22.58
CA PRO A 358 -0.32 1.05 23.39
C PRO A 358 0.51 2.15 22.73
N GLY A 359 0.95 1.99 21.50
CA GLY A 359 1.80 2.95 20.78
C GLY A 359 1.32 3.19 19.35
N PHE A 360 1.84 4.23 18.74
CA PHE A 360 1.59 4.54 17.34
C PHE A 360 1.98 3.37 16.43
N MET A 361 1.07 2.94 15.56
CA MET A 361 1.23 1.77 14.67
C MET A 361 1.64 0.49 15.42
N SER A 362 1.13 0.28 16.63
CA SER A 362 1.42 -0.89 17.46
C SER A 362 0.22 -1.83 17.53
N GLY A 363 0.46 -3.14 17.35
CA GLY A 363 -0.63 -4.11 17.31
C GLY A 363 -1.60 -3.81 16.17
N LEU A 364 -1.11 -3.84 14.94
CA LEU A 364 -1.87 -3.53 13.73
C LEU A 364 -2.75 -4.71 13.35
N TYR A 365 -4.03 -4.46 13.12
CA TYR A 365 -4.99 -5.47 12.68
C TYR A 365 -5.87 -4.95 11.55
N THR A 366 -6.27 -5.86 10.68
CA THR A 366 -7.16 -5.54 9.56
C THR A 366 -8.62 -5.49 10.03
N TYR A 367 -9.25 -4.37 9.69
CA TYR A 367 -10.65 -4.06 9.95
C TYR A 367 -11.41 -3.85 8.65
N VAL A 368 -12.70 -4.11 8.69
CA VAL A 368 -13.63 -3.83 7.59
C VAL A 368 -14.74 -2.92 8.10
N MET A 369 -15.09 -1.91 7.31
CA MET A 369 -16.19 -0.99 7.55
C MET A 369 -17.23 -1.15 6.44
N ASP A 370 -18.51 -1.23 6.80
CA ASP A 370 -19.63 -1.16 5.86
C ASP A 370 -19.85 0.30 5.44
N ILE A 371 -19.49 0.61 4.21
CA ILE A 371 -19.61 1.94 3.61
C ILE A 371 -20.70 2.02 2.54
N SER A 372 -21.59 1.03 2.46
CA SER A 372 -22.67 0.96 1.46
C SER A 372 -23.57 2.19 1.43
N SER A 373 -23.74 2.85 2.58
CA SER A 373 -24.50 4.09 2.70
C SER A 373 -23.88 5.30 1.99
N LEU A 374 -22.56 5.28 1.70
CA LEU A 374 -21.85 6.36 0.99
C LEU A 374 -22.15 6.39 -0.51
N LYS A 375 -22.62 5.25 -1.09
CA LYS A 375 -22.99 5.12 -2.50
C LYS A 375 -21.86 5.51 -3.48
N ILE A 376 -20.66 5.09 -3.19
CA ILE A 376 -19.44 5.34 -3.98
C ILE A 376 -19.00 4.14 -4.82
N GLY A 377 -19.94 3.25 -5.14
CA GLY A 377 -19.75 2.09 -6.04
C GLY A 377 -19.65 2.49 -7.51
N PRO A 378 -19.36 1.52 -8.39
CA PRO A 378 -19.18 1.77 -9.82
C PRO A 378 -20.36 2.52 -10.42
N ARG A 379 -20.08 3.56 -11.19
CA ARG A 379 -21.11 4.28 -11.94
C ARG A 379 -21.49 3.50 -13.21
N PRO A 380 -22.75 3.49 -13.61
CA PRO A 380 -23.13 2.99 -14.93
C PRO A 380 -22.33 3.73 -16.01
N ALA A 381 -21.82 2.99 -16.99
CA ALA A 381 -21.21 3.62 -18.15
C ALA A 381 -22.20 4.63 -18.76
N PRO A 382 -21.76 5.82 -19.19
CA PRO A 382 -22.64 6.75 -19.88
C PRO A 382 -23.28 6.03 -21.06
N ALA A 383 -24.61 6.12 -21.18
CA ALA A 383 -25.34 5.51 -22.29
C ALA A 383 -24.67 5.99 -23.58
N SER A 384 -24.22 5.05 -24.41
CA SER A 384 -23.71 5.40 -25.75
C SER A 384 -24.73 6.30 -26.43
N PRO A 385 -24.32 7.44 -27.00
CA PRO A 385 -25.25 8.29 -27.72
C PRO A 385 -25.94 7.43 -28.76
N ALA A 386 -27.29 7.37 -28.68
CA ALA A 386 -28.09 6.64 -29.64
C ALA A 386 -27.63 7.06 -31.05
N ARG A 387 -27.24 6.10 -31.89
CA ARG A 387 -26.89 6.39 -33.28
C ARG A 387 -28.10 7.09 -33.90
N ALA A 388 -27.94 8.40 -34.05
CA ALA A 388 -28.91 9.18 -34.79
C ALA A 388 -28.93 8.67 -36.26
N GLY A 389 -30.02 8.10 -36.68
CA GLY A 389 -30.36 7.97 -38.09
C GLY A 389 -30.00 6.65 -38.76
N GLU A 390 -30.72 5.59 -38.49
CA GLU A 390 -31.07 4.65 -39.52
C GLU A 390 -32.50 5.01 -40.01
N GLN A 391 -32.59 5.89 -41.00
CA GLN A 391 -33.78 6.03 -41.80
C GLN A 391 -33.95 4.71 -42.56
N ARG A 392 -35.03 3.98 -42.28
CA ARG A 392 -35.47 2.87 -43.13
C ARG A 392 -35.85 3.47 -44.48
N PRO A 393 -35.33 2.95 -45.60
CA PRO A 393 -35.90 3.27 -46.90
C PRO A 393 -37.28 2.60 -47.01
N ASP A 394 -38.24 3.39 -47.53
CA ASP A 394 -39.57 2.97 -47.90
C ASP A 394 -39.55 1.90 -49.02
#